data_b3cdafcdb24975a234218e2ec66cc778
#
_entry.id   b3cdafcdb24975a234218e2ec66cc778
#
_cell.length_a   1.000
_cell.length_b   1.000
_cell.length_c   1.000
_cell.angle_alpha   90.00
_cell.angle_beta   90.00
_cell.angle_gamma   90.00
#
_symmetry.space_group_name_H-M   'P 1'
#
loop_
_entity.id
_entity.type
_entity.pdbx_description
1 polymer ?
#
loop_
_entity_poly.entity_id
_entity_poly.type
_entity_poly.pdbx_seq_one_letter_code
_entity_poly.pdbx_strand_id
1 'polypeptide(L)'
;MVVFQKPKALTDVPLHYCPGCTHGIIHRLVAEAIDELGIEGKTIGVAPVGCAVMAYDYFACDMIEAAHGRAPATATGIKRCRPENIVFTYQGDGDLASIGMAETVHSAARNENITVIFVNNAIYGMTGGQMAPTSLPGQVTQTSPYGRDVNHCGWPIRVCEMLATLEGPEYITRVAVNNVKNVKNAKKAIKKAFENQIAGKGFSLVEVVSACPTNWGMTPQQALEWVESDMLPYYPIGVYKDRTAAKEASK
;
A
#
# COMPACT_ATOMS: atom_id res chain seq x y z
N MET A 1 -12.59 -30.95 2.14
CA MET A 1 -11.50 -29.99 2.47
C MET A 1 -11.89 -28.64 1.92
N VAL A 2 -12.00 -27.60 2.75
CA VAL A 2 -12.26 -26.23 2.30
C VAL A 2 -10.97 -25.73 1.65
N VAL A 3 -10.97 -25.48 0.35
CA VAL A 3 -9.80 -24.98 -0.40
C VAL A 3 -9.69 -23.45 -0.31
N PHE A 4 -10.82 -22.78 -0.06
CA PHE A 4 -10.91 -21.34 0.05
C PHE A 4 -12.10 -20.95 0.93
N GLN A 5 -11.88 -19.95 1.78
CA GLN A 5 -12.94 -19.32 2.56
C GLN A 5 -12.72 -17.80 2.51
N LYS A 6 -13.81 -17.04 2.46
CA LYS A 6 -13.76 -15.59 2.59
C LYS A 6 -13.19 -15.23 3.97
N PRO A 7 -12.23 -14.31 4.06
CA PRO A 7 -11.74 -13.81 5.35
C PRO A 7 -12.88 -13.19 6.18
N LYS A 8 -12.84 -13.41 7.50
CA LYS A 8 -13.80 -12.81 8.44
C LYS A 8 -13.63 -11.30 8.54
N ALA A 9 -12.40 -10.83 8.40
CA ALA A 9 -12.08 -9.41 8.40
C ALA A 9 -12.53 -8.66 7.13
N LEU A 10 -13.25 -9.32 6.20
CA LEU A 10 -13.97 -8.66 5.09
C LEU A 10 -15.48 -8.71 5.31
N THR A 11 -16.15 -7.58 5.09
CA THR A 11 -17.61 -7.47 5.07
C THR A 11 -18.22 -8.13 3.83
N ASP A 12 -19.57 -8.18 3.75
CA ASP A 12 -20.29 -8.67 2.56
C ASP A 12 -20.60 -7.55 1.54
N VAL A 13 -20.14 -6.33 1.80
CA VAL A 13 -20.34 -5.19 0.90
C VAL A 13 -19.58 -5.43 -0.41
N PRO A 14 -20.25 -5.34 -1.58
CA PRO A 14 -19.60 -5.46 -2.87
C PRO A 14 -18.54 -4.39 -3.08
N LEU A 15 -17.37 -4.77 -3.55
CA LEU A 15 -16.29 -3.82 -3.86
C LEU A 15 -16.68 -2.95 -5.08
N HIS A 16 -16.45 -1.64 -4.99
CA HIS A 16 -16.77 -0.69 -6.06
C HIS A 16 -15.67 -0.54 -7.13
N TYR A 17 -14.54 -1.22 -6.96
CA TYR A 17 -13.39 -1.07 -7.85
C TYR A 17 -13.71 -1.47 -9.30
N CYS A 18 -13.03 -0.80 -10.24
CA CYS A 18 -13.16 -1.08 -11.66
C CYS A 18 -12.83 -2.55 -12.00
N PRO A 19 -13.41 -3.10 -13.08
CA PRO A 19 -13.06 -4.45 -13.54
C PRO A 19 -11.55 -4.62 -13.80
N GLY A 20 -10.96 -5.66 -13.20
CA GLY A 20 -9.52 -5.94 -13.30
C GLY A 20 -8.61 -5.08 -12.42
N CYS A 21 -9.15 -4.13 -11.68
CA CYS A 21 -8.40 -3.41 -10.65
C CYS A 21 -7.94 -4.36 -9.54
N THR A 22 -6.68 -4.27 -9.14
CA THR A 22 -6.11 -5.22 -8.17
C THR A 22 -6.30 -4.82 -6.70
N HIS A 23 -6.98 -3.71 -6.41
CA HIS A 23 -7.35 -3.34 -5.04
C HIS A 23 -8.09 -4.45 -4.29
N GLY A 24 -9.03 -5.15 -4.95
CA GLY A 24 -9.78 -6.25 -4.34
C GLY A 24 -8.89 -7.40 -3.88
N ILE A 25 -7.82 -7.71 -4.63
CA ILE A 25 -6.81 -8.70 -4.22
C ILE A 25 -6.09 -8.21 -2.96
N ILE A 26 -5.67 -6.94 -2.93
CA ILE A 26 -4.92 -6.37 -1.80
C ILE A 26 -5.79 -6.32 -0.54
N HIS A 27 -7.05 -5.89 -0.63
CA HIS A 27 -8.00 -5.93 0.50
C HIS A 27 -8.11 -7.33 1.10
N ARG A 28 -8.26 -8.32 0.22
CA ARG A 28 -8.31 -9.71 0.66
C ARG A 28 -7.04 -10.15 1.38
N LEU A 29 -5.84 -9.80 0.86
CA LEU A 29 -4.57 -10.18 1.50
C LEU A 29 -4.40 -9.53 2.87
N VAL A 30 -4.83 -8.27 3.03
CA VAL A 30 -4.83 -7.59 4.34
C VAL A 30 -5.78 -8.28 5.30
N ALA A 31 -7.00 -8.59 4.88
CA ALA A 31 -7.98 -9.28 5.70
C ALA A 31 -7.54 -10.70 6.08
N GLU A 32 -6.95 -11.46 5.14
CA GLU A 32 -6.36 -12.78 5.44
C GLU A 32 -5.24 -12.68 6.49
N ALA A 33 -4.41 -11.65 6.43
CA ALA A 33 -3.36 -11.44 7.42
C ALA A 33 -3.93 -11.11 8.81
N ILE A 34 -4.99 -10.29 8.88
CA ILE A 34 -5.71 -9.97 10.12
C ILE A 34 -6.30 -11.24 10.75
N ASP A 35 -7.01 -12.06 9.96
CA ASP A 35 -7.61 -13.32 10.40
C ASP A 35 -6.56 -14.31 10.89
N GLU A 36 -5.49 -14.53 10.08
CA GLU A 36 -4.45 -15.50 10.42
C GLU A 36 -3.66 -15.14 11.68
N LEU A 37 -3.59 -13.85 12.01
CA LEU A 37 -2.93 -13.35 13.21
C LEU A 37 -3.89 -13.24 14.41
N GLY A 38 -5.20 -13.45 14.20
CA GLY A 38 -6.23 -13.38 15.23
C GLY A 38 -6.33 -12.00 15.88
N ILE A 39 -6.23 -10.94 15.08
CA ILE A 39 -6.16 -9.55 15.58
C ILE A 39 -7.40 -8.71 15.24
N GLU A 40 -8.48 -9.31 14.73
CA GLU A 40 -9.69 -8.61 14.26
C GLU A 40 -10.23 -7.64 15.32
N GLY A 41 -10.38 -8.11 16.56
CA GLY A 41 -10.93 -7.32 17.67
C GLY A 41 -9.99 -6.25 18.25
N LYS A 42 -8.78 -6.10 17.69
CA LYS A 42 -7.77 -5.11 18.11
C LYS A 42 -7.31 -4.24 16.95
N THR A 43 -7.80 -4.47 15.75
CA THR A 43 -7.34 -3.76 14.56
C THR A 43 -8.17 -2.51 14.31
N ILE A 44 -7.49 -1.41 14.05
CA ILE A 44 -8.09 -0.15 13.60
C ILE A 44 -7.44 0.21 12.27
N GLY A 45 -8.25 0.32 11.23
CA GLY A 45 -7.81 0.77 9.92
C GLY A 45 -8.06 2.27 9.72
N VAL A 46 -7.17 2.91 8.97
CA VAL A 46 -7.32 4.30 8.56
C VAL A 46 -7.51 4.33 7.05
N ALA A 47 -8.72 4.67 6.62
CA ALA A 47 -9.06 4.84 5.21
C ALA A 47 -8.47 6.15 4.66
N PRO A 48 -8.01 6.16 3.40
CA PRO A 48 -7.40 7.32 2.74
C PRO A 48 -8.46 8.14 2.01
N VAL A 49 -8.01 9.10 1.23
CA VAL A 49 -8.82 9.68 0.15
C VAL A 49 -8.29 9.21 -1.21
N GLY A 50 -9.18 8.77 -2.08
CA GLY A 50 -8.89 8.18 -3.39
C GLY A 50 -9.70 6.91 -3.63
N CYS A 51 -9.27 6.03 -4.55
CA CYS A 51 -10.02 4.81 -4.88
C CYS A 51 -10.35 3.93 -3.65
N ALA A 52 -9.53 3.96 -2.63
CA ALA A 52 -9.72 3.18 -1.42
C ALA A 52 -10.47 3.92 -0.29
N VAL A 53 -11.10 5.06 -0.57
CA VAL A 53 -11.85 5.85 0.44
C VAL A 53 -12.89 5.00 1.16
N MET A 54 -13.60 4.13 0.45
CA MET A 54 -14.64 3.26 1.02
C MET A 54 -14.07 1.99 1.70
N ALA A 55 -12.77 1.96 2.03
CA ALA A 55 -12.18 0.84 2.75
C ALA A 55 -12.88 0.56 4.08
N TYR A 56 -13.48 1.59 4.69
CA TYR A 56 -14.27 1.47 5.93
C TYR A 56 -15.52 0.60 5.77
N ASP A 57 -16.05 0.45 4.56
CA ASP A 57 -17.19 -0.45 4.30
C ASP A 57 -16.73 -1.89 4.07
N TYR A 58 -15.48 -2.10 3.69
CA TYR A 58 -14.98 -3.41 3.23
C TYR A 58 -14.26 -4.20 4.31
N PHE A 59 -13.61 -3.55 5.27
CA PHE A 59 -12.97 -4.24 6.40
C PHE A 59 -13.93 -4.38 7.58
N ALA A 60 -14.05 -5.59 8.12
CA ALA A 60 -14.84 -5.89 9.30
C ALA A 60 -14.00 -5.67 10.59
N CYS A 61 -13.37 -4.51 10.71
CA CYS A 61 -12.69 -4.02 11.91
C CYS A 61 -13.05 -2.54 12.11
N ASP A 62 -12.63 -1.95 13.22
CA ASP A 62 -12.84 -0.52 13.43
C ASP A 62 -12.10 0.27 12.35
N MET A 63 -12.79 1.22 11.73
CA MET A 63 -12.24 2.04 10.66
C MET A 63 -12.52 3.52 10.92
N ILE A 64 -11.57 4.36 10.53
CA ILE A 64 -11.73 5.82 10.50
C ILE A 64 -11.27 6.34 9.14
N GLU A 65 -11.99 7.29 8.59
CA GLU A 65 -11.56 8.03 7.40
C GLU A 65 -10.69 9.22 7.81
N ALA A 66 -9.52 9.36 7.19
CA ALA A 66 -8.65 10.51 7.36
C ALA A 66 -8.82 11.51 6.21
N ALA A 67 -8.58 12.79 6.46
CA ALA A 67 -8.42 13.77 5.40
C ALA A 67 -7.28 13.36 4.46
N HIS A 68 -7.36 13.78 3.19
CA HIS A 68 -6.41 13.40 2.14
C HIS A 68 -4.95 13.62 2.56
N GLY A 69 -4.16 12.56 2.51
CA GLY A 69 -2.74 12.53 2.89
C GLY A 69 -2.49 12.48 4.40
N ARG A 70 -3.53 12.47 5.24
CA ARG A 70 -3.37 12.54 6.71
C ARG A 70 -3.46 11.17 7.41
N ALA A 71 -3.63 10.09 6.65
CA ALA A 71 -3.78 8.76 7.23
C ALA A 71 -2.60 8.36 8.17
N PRO A 72 -1.31 8.58 7.85
CA PRO A 72 -0.23 8.24 8.77
C PRO A 72 -0.23 9.09 10.05
N ALA A 73 -0.63 10.37 9.98
CA ALA A 73 -0.77 11.23 11.16
C ALA A 73 -1.92 10.77 12.07
N THR A 74 -3.07 10.44 11.47
CA THR A 74 -4.23 9.89 12.19
C THR A 74 -3.87 8.55 12.85
N ALA A 75 -3.24 7.64 12.11
CA ALA A 75 -2.77 6.36 12.62
C ALA A 75 -1.77 6.53 13.79
N THR A 76 -0.84 7.48 13.67
CA THR A 76 0.10 7.85 14.75
C THR A 76 -0.65 8.28 16.02
N GLY A 77 -1.64 9.17 15.88
CA GLY A 77 -2.47 9.63 16.99
C GLY A 77 -3.22 8.49 17.67
N ILE A 78 -3.90 7.65 16.89
CA ILE A 78 -4.62 6.47 17.40
C ILE A 78 -3.65 5.55 18.15
N LYS A 79 -2.52 5.19 17.53
CA LYS A 79 -1.55 4.27 18.13
C LYS A 79 -0.95 4.78 19.44
N ARG A 80 -0.73 6.08 19.55
CA ARG A 80 -0.23 6.70 20.77
C ARG A 80 -1.26 6.74 21.89
N CYS A 81 -2.55 6.95 21.55
CA CYS A 81 -3.65 6.94 22.52
C CYS A 81 -4.09 5.53 22.89
N ARG A 82 -3.92 4.57 21.99
CA ARG A 82 -4.35 3.16 22.14
C ARG A 82 -3.20 2.23 21.75
N PRO A 83 -2.13 2.15 22.56
CA PRO A 83 -0.91 1.41 22.23
C PRO A 83 -1.14 -0.11 22.08
N GLU A 84 -2.19 -0.65 22.66
CA GLU A 84 -2.59 -2.06 22.58
C GLU A 84 -3.21 -2.44 21.21
N ASN A 85 -3.76 -1.45 20.47
CA ASN A 85 -4.39 -1.71 19.19
C ASN A 85 -3.38 -1.87 18.06
N ILE A 86 -3.75 -2.65 17.06
CA ILE A 86 -3.02 -2.76 15.80
C ILE A 86 -3.59 -1.72 14.84
N VAL A 87 -2.75 -0.81 14.38
CA VAL A 87 -3.21 0.32 13.54
C VAL A 87 -2.56 0.22 12.16
N PHE A 88 -3.36 0.23 11.11
CA PHE A 88 -2.85 0.26 9.74
C PHE A 88 -3.48 1.38 8.91
N THR A 89 -2.73 1.86 7.92
CA THR A 89 -3.27 2.73 6.86
C THR A 89 -3.33 1.95 5.55
N TYR A 90 -4.30 2.31 4.70
CA TYR A 90 -4.40 1.75 3.36
C TYR A 90 -4.50 2.92 2.37
N GLN A 91 -3.45 3.20 1.59
CA GLN A 91 -3.30 4.46 0.86
C GLN A 91 -2.88 4.22 -0.60
N GLY A 92 -3.44 4.99 -1.53
CA GLY A 92 -2.94 5.09 -2.90
C GLY A 92 -1.73 6.03 -3.02
N ASP A 93 -1.13 6.04 -4.20
CA ASP A 93 0.05 6.85 -4.50
C ASP A 93 -0.23 8.37 -4.47
N GLY A 94 -1.40 8.78 -4.93
CA GLY A 94 -1.81 10.17 -4.82
C GLY A 94 -2.01 10.63 -3.37
N ASP A 95 -2.49 9.76 -2.51
CA ASP A 95 -2.67 10.05 -1.08
C ASP A 95 -1.34 10.04 -0.33
N LEU A 96 -0.55 8.99 -0.47
CA LEU A 96 0.69 8.80 0.30
C LEU A 96 1.86 9.58 -0.28
N ALA A 97 2.11 9.45 -1.59
CA ALA A 97 3.32 9.94 -2.24
C ALA A 97 3.19 11.37 -2.79
N SER A 98 2.01 11.99 -2.68
CA SER A 98 1.77 13.40 -3.00
C SER A 98 1.48 14.18 -1.73
N ILE A 99 0.21 14.43 -1.44
CA ILE A 99 -0.21 15.31 -0.34
C ILE A 99 0.16 14.75 1.05
N GLY A 100 0.35 13.44 1.21
CA GLY A 100 0.70 12.76 2.46
C GLY A 100 2.19 12.46 2.64
N MET A 101 3.05 12.97 1.77
CA MET A 101 4.48 12.63 1.82
C MET A 101 5.14 13.06 3.14
N ALA A 102 4.85 14.23 3.64
CA ALA A 102 5.42 14.73 4.90
C ALA A 102 5.00 13.84 6.09
N GLU A 103 3.73 13.48 6.18
CA GLU A 103 3.19 12.62 7.23
C GLU A 103 3.82 11.23 7.18
N THR A 104 4.00 10.67 5.99
CA THR A 104 4.63 9.37 5.77
C THR A 104 6.10 9.39 6.19
N VAL A 105 6.87 10.38 5.73
CA VAL A 105 8.29 10.53 6.08
C VAL A 105 8.47 10.72 7.58
N HIS A 106 7.68 11.59 8.20
CA HIS A 106 7.81 11.85 9.64
C HIS A 106 7.36 10.66 10.50
N SER A 107 6.33 9.91 10.10
CA SER A 107 5.93 8.68 10.80
C SER A 107 7.01 7.60 10.69
N ALA A 108 7.62 7.45 9.52
CA ALA A 108 8.73 6.54 9.30
C ALA A 108 9.97 6.95 10.10
N ALA A 109 10.37 8.23 10.06
CA ALA A 109 11.53 8.75 10.77
C ALA A 109 11.42 8.56 12.29
N ARG A 110 10.22 8.75 12.86
CA ARG A 110 9.96 8.50 14.29
C ARG A 110 9.78 7.04 14.65
N ASN A 111 9.82 6.14 13.66
CA ASN A 111 9.54 4.72 13.84
C ASN A 111 8.20 4.46 14.54
N GLU A 112 7.15 5.19 14.16
CA GLU A 112 5.82 4.99 14.74
C GLU A 112 5.37 3.53 14.54
N ASN A 113 4.83 2.91 15.59
CA ASN A 113 4.45 1.49 15.53
C ASN A 113 3.13 1.28 14.78
N ILE A 114 3.14 1.53 13.48
CA ILE A 114 2.02 1.39 12.55
C ILE A 114 2.41 0.60 11.31
N THR A 115 1.42 0.01 10.63
CA THR A 115 1.59 -0.68 9.36
C THR A 115 0.99 0.16 8.23
N VAL A 116 1.79 0.47 7.22
CA VAL A 116 1.36 1.23 6.03
C VAL A 116 1.24 0.29 4.84
N ILE A 117 0.03 0.13 4.31
CA ILE A 117 -0.24 -0.55 3.04
C ILE A 117 -0.34 0.52 1.96
N PHE A 118 0.63 0.56 1.09
CA PHE A 118 0.76 1.55 0.04
C PHE A 118 0.49 0.93 -1.33
N VAL A 119 -0.57 1.35 -2.01
CA VAL A 119 -0.94 0.87 -3.34
C VAL A 119 -0.39 1.84 -4.39
N ASN A 120 0.58 1.38 -5.14
CA ASN A 120 1.20 2.13 -6.24
C ASN A 120 0.66 1.62 -7.59
N ASN A 121 -0.22 2.39 -8.21
CA ASN A 121 -0.75 2.11 -9.54
C ASN A 121 -0.35 3.19 -10.58
N ALA A 122 0.61 4.03 -10.25
CA ALA A 122 1.21 5.04 -11.12
C ALA A 122 0.21 6.04 -11.75
N ILE A 123 -0.94 6.30 -11.10
CA ILE A 123 -1.95 7.22 -11.62
C ILE A 123 -2.96 7.64 -10.54
N TYR A 124 -3.51 8.86 -10.62
CA TYR A 124 -4.68 9.25 -9.82
C TYR A 124 -5.94 8.56 -10.38
N GLY A 125 -6.31 7.42 -9.80
CA GLY A 125 -7.38 6.59 -10.34
C GLY A 125 -8.78 7.19 -10.14
N MET A 126 -9.11 7.64 -8.93
CA MET A 126 -10.46 8.08 -8.57
C MET A 126 -10.93 9.30 -9.36
N THR A 127 -10.03 10.23 -9.63
CA THR A 127 -10.36 11.52 -10.27
C THR A 127 -10.32 11.47 -11.79
N GLY A 128 -10.04 10.31 -12.38
CA GLY A 128 -10.14 10.11 -13.82
C GLY A 128 -8.80 10.03 -14.56
N GLY A 129 -7.69 9.72 -13.89
CA GLY A 129 -6.45 9.34 -14.55
C GLY A 129 -5.43 10.45 -14.75
N GLN A 130 -5.29 11.38 -13.80
CA GLN A 130 -4.24 12.39 -13.82
C GLN A 130 -2.87 11.76 -13.47
N MET A 131 -1.81 12.43 -13.86
CA MET A 131 -0.44 12.05 -13.54
C MET A 131 -0.20 12.10 -12.03
N ALA A 132 0.18 10.96 -11.44
CA ALA A 132 0.57 10.84 -10.05
C ALA A 132 2.09 11.09 -9.86
N PRO A 133 2.56 11.32 -8.63
CA PRO A 133 3.99 11.40 -8.35
C PRO A 133 4.77 10.15 -8.79
N THR A 134 4.09 9.01 -8.85
CA THR A 134 4.62 7.70 -9.23
C THR A 134 4.45 7.33 -10.70
N SER A 135 3.75 8.13 -11.51
CA SER A 135 3.59 7.85 -12.95
C SER A 135 4.94 7.75 -13.64
N LEU A 136 5.11 6.72 -14.48
CA LEU A 136 6.38 6.40 -15.13
C LEU A 136 6.81 7.48 -16.14
N PRO A 137 8.12 7.59 -16.44
CA PRO A 137 8.58 8.40 -17.57
C PRO A 137 7.89 7.95 -18.87
N GLY A 138 7.39 8.90 -19.66
CA GLY A 138 6.66 8.61 -20.89
C GLY A 138 5.23 8.10 -20.70
N GLN A 139 4.76 7.85 -19.47
CA GLN A 139 3.40 7.39 -19.25
C GLN A 139 2.37 8.45 -19.63
N VAL A 140 1.45 8.06 -20.53
CA VAL A 140 0.32 8.89 -20.94
C VAL A 140 -0.74 8.91 -19.85
N THR A 141 -1.21 10.10 -19.47
CA THR A 141 -2.27 10.33 -18.50
C THR A 141 -3.14 11.49 -18.94
N GLN A 142 -4.25 11.77 -18.25
CA GLN A 142 -5.13 12.89 -18.58
C GLN A 142 -4.42 14.26 -18.50
N THR A 143 -3.43 14.39 -17.63
CA THR A 143 -2.65 15.64 -17.48
C THR A 143 -1.27 15.58 -18.13
N SER A 144 -0.90 14.45 -18.73
CA SER A 144 0.28 14.27 -19.55
C SER A 144 -0.05 13.51 -20.85
N PRO A 145 -0.84 14.11 -21.75
CA PRO A 145 -1.37 13.43 -22.93
C PRO A 145 -0.30 13.02 -23.96
N TYR A 146 0.89 13.62 -23.90
CA TYR A 146 2.04 13.25 -24.71
C TYR A 146 3.08 12.39 -23.97
N GLY A 147 2.69 11.88 -22.79
CA GLY A 147 3.57 11.17 -21.89
C GLY A 147 4.24 12.09 -20.85
N ARG A 148 4.63 11.52 -19.69
CA ARG A 148 5.37 12.25 -18.66
C ARG A 148 6.75 12.62 -19.16
N ASP A 149 7.00 13.92 -19.38
CA ASP A 149 8.33 14.46 -19.64
C ASP A 149 9.03 14.75 -18.31
N VAL A 150 10.08 13.99 -18.01
CA VAL A 150 10.83 14.12 -16.76
C VAL A 150 11.59 15.45 -16.65
N ASN A 151 11.91 16.11 -17.76
CA ASN A 151 12.55 17.42 -17.73
C ASN A 151 11.58 18.53 -17.34
N HIS A 152 10.29 18.33 -17.56
CA HIS A 152 9.24 19.29 -17.24
C HIS A 152 8.50 18.93 -15.94
N CYS A 153 8.14 17.65 -15.78
CA CYS A 153 7.30 17.16 -14.67
C CYS A 153 8.10 16.48 -13.54
N GLY A 154 9.44 16.39 -13.66
CA GLY A 154 10.31 15.70 -12.73
C GLY A 154 10.17 14.17 -12.78
N TRP A 155 11.09 13.50 -12.10
CA TRP A 155 11.15 12.04 -12.02
C TRP A 155 10.11 11.45 -11.07
N PRO A 156 9.63 10.22 -11.33
CA PRO A 156 8.75 9.52 -10.40
C PRO A 156 9.42 9.29 -9.03
N ILE A 157 8.62 9.43 -7.98
CA ILE A 157 9.10 9.21 -6.61
C ILE A 157 9.17 7.71 -6.32
N ARG A 158 10.33 7.25 -5.87
CA ARG A 158 10.58 5.88 -5.41
C ARG A 158 10.48 5.83 -3.89
N VAL A 159 9.28 5.58 -3.39
CA VAL A 159 8.96 5.70 -1.95
C VAL A 159 9.78 4.71 -1.10
N CYS A 160 9.88 3.44 -1.50
CA CYS A 160 10.63 2.46 -0.74
C CYS A 160 12.11 2.83 -0.63
N GLU A 161 12.74 3.22 -1.74
CA GLU A 161 14.15 3.63 -1.76
C GLU A 161 14.40 4.85 -0.87
N MET A 162 13.53 5.84 -0.98
CA MET A 162 13.62 7.07 -0.17
C MET A 162 13.46 6.78 1.32
N LEU A 163 12.43 6.03 1.72
CA LEU A 163 12.20 5.74 3.14
C LEU A 163 13.25 4.78 3.72
N ALA A 164 13.87 3.93 2.91
CA ALA A 164 14.92 3.03 3.35
C ALA A 164 16.19 3.78 3.80
N THR A 165 16.40 5.04 3.37
CA THR A 165 17.51 5.89 3.84
C THR A 165 17.34 6.38 5.27
N LEU A 166 16.11 6.37 5.79
CA LEU A 166 15.83 6.80 7.17
C LEU A 166 16.26 5.71 8.17
N GLU A 167 16.80 6.12 9.31
CA GLU A 167 17.18 5.18 10.38
C GLU A 167 15.99 4.50 11.06
N GLY A 168 14.86 5.23 11.18
CA GLY A 168 13.69 4.81 11.95
C GLY A 168 13.03 3.51 11.51
N PRO A 169 12.63 3.35 10.23
CA PRO A 169 11.76 2.26 9.82
C PRO A 169 12.32 0.87 10.12
N GLU A 170 11.46 -0.03 10.63
CA GLU A 170 11.79 -1.43 10.85
C GLU A 170 11.80 -2.25 9.56
N TYR A 171 10.74 -2.06 8.73
CA TYR A 171 10.55 -2.87 7.54
C TYR A 171 9.99 -2.05 6.38
N ILE A 172 10.70 -2.06 5.26
CA ILE A 172 10.28 -1.43 3.99
C ILE A 172 10.40 -2.46 2.89
N THR A 173 9.31 -2.73 2.20
CA THR A 173 9.31 -3.71 1.10
C THR A 173 8.39 -3.28 -0.03
N ARG A 174 8.73 -3.66 -1.25
CA ARG A 174 7.88 -3.55 -2.43
C ARG A 174 7.54 -4.93 -2.95
N VAL A 175 6.26 -5.16 -3.20
CA VAL A 175 5.69 -6.39 -3.75
C VAL A 175 4.76 -6.07 -4.91
N ALA A 176 4.25 -7.08 -5.59
CA ALA A 176 3.26 -6.94 -6.65
C ALA A 176 2.15 -7.99 -6.49
N VAL A 177 1.06 -7.82 -7.25
CA VAL A 177 -0.10 -8.75 -7.24
C VAL A 177 -0.55 -9.11 -8.66
N ASN A 178 0.35 -9.01 -9.63
CA ASN A 178 0.08 -9.25 -11.04
C ASN A 178 0.08 -10.73 -11.45
N ASN A 179 0.57 -11.63 -10.58
CA ASN A 179 0.57 -13.08 -10.81
C ASN A 179 0.50 -13.84 -9.47
N VAL A 180 0.20 -15.15 -9.54
CA VAL A 180 0.00 -16.00 -8.35
C VAL A 180 1.21 -16.04 -7.41
N LYS A 181 2.43 -16.06 -7.96
CA LYS A 181 3.68 -16.04 -7.16
C LYS A 181 3.79 -14.74 -6.37
N ASN A 182 3.56 -13.63 -7.04
CA ASN A 182 3.64 -12.29 -6.45
C ASN A 182 2.53 -12.07 -5.41
N VAL A 183 1.30 -12.54 -5.67
CA VAL A 183 0.20 -12.51 -4.67
C VAL A 183 0.59 -13.25 -3.38
N LYS A 184 1.19 -14.45 -3.49
CA LYS A 184 1.66 -15.20 -2.32
C LYS A 184 2.78 -14.44 -1.56
N ASN A 185 3.69 -13.80 -2.28
CA ASN A 185 4.75 -13.00 -1.67
C ASN A 185 4.20 -11.73 -1.02
N ALA A 186 3.24 -11.05 -1.65
CA ALA A 186 2.56 -9.90 -1.07
C ALA A 186 1.85 -10.25 0.25
N LYS A 187 1.15 -11.38 0.31
CA LYS A 187 0.54 -11.88 1.55
C LYS A 187 1.57 -12.04 2.68
N LYS A 188 2.72 -12.69 2.38
CA LYS A 188 3.79 -12.87 3.37
C LYS A 188 4.34 -11.53 3.86
N ALA A 189 4.54 -10.58 2.96
CA ALA A 189 5.06 -9.26 3.31
C ALA A 189 4.09 -8.47 4.19
N ILE A 190 2.79 -8.48 3.86
CA ILE A 190 1.74 -7.83 4.66
C ILE A 190 1.67 -8.47 6.05
N LYS A 191 1.65 -9.80 6.13
CA LYS A 191 1.63 -10.52 7.41
C LYS A 191 2.85 -10.15 8.27
N LYS A 192 4.07 -10.15 7.69
CA LYS A 192 5.29 -9.75 8.38
C LYS A 192 5.23 -8.31 8.90
N ALA A 193 4.64 -7.38 8.16
CA ALA A 193 4.47 -6.01 8.60
C ALA A 193 3.57 -5.92 9.86
N PHE A 194 2.47 -6.67 9.91
CA PHE A 194 1.64 -6.77 11.10
C PHE A 194 2.36 -7.48 12.26
N GLU A 195 3.09 -8.55 12.00
CA GLU A 195 3.91 -9.25 13.02
C GLU A 195 4.95 -8.30 13.65
N ASN A 196 5.59 -7.45 12.86
CA ASN A 196 6.51 -6.43 13.36
C ASN A 196 5.79 -5.43 14.27
N GLN A 197 4.59 -4.98 13.89
CA GLN A 197 3.78 -4.08 14.71
C GLN A 197 3.34 -4.74 16.03
N ILE A 198 2.88 -6.00 16.00
CA ILE A 198 2.52 -6.78 17.19
C ILE A 198 3.72 -6.90 18.14
N ALA A 199 4.90 -7.11 17.60
CA ALA A 199 6.15 -7.21 18.37
C ALA A 199 6.70 -5.85 18.82
N GLY A 200 6.01 -4.72 18.56
CA GLY A 200 6.44 -3.40 18.97
C GLY A 200 7.71 -2.88 18.29
N LYS A 201 8.07 -3.41 17.11
CA LYS A 201 9.33 -3.07 16.42
C LYS A 201 9.29 -1.71 15.72
N GLY A 202 8.08 -1.19 15.43
CA GLY A 202 7.87 0.12 14.85
C GLY A 202 7.33 0.09 13.42
N PHE A 203 7.69 1.10 12.64
CA PHE A 203 7.13 1.41 11.33
C PHE A 203 7.43 0.35 10.28
N SER A 204 6.37 -0.15 9.66
CA SER A 204 6.47 -1.05 8.51
C SER A 204 5.68 -0.51 7.32
N LEU A 205 6.28 -0.51 6.12
CA LEU A 205 5.61 -0.13 4.88
C LEU A 205 5.70 -1.29 3.87
N VAL A 206 4.54 -1.64 3.31
CA VAL A 206 4.43 -2.57 2.19
C VAL A 206 3.87 -1.82 0.98
N GLU A 207 4.73 -1.47 0.03
CA GLU A 207 4.33 -0.95 -1.26
C GLU A 207 3.88 -2.11 -2.16
N VAL A 208 2.66 -2.01 -2.67
CA VAL A 208 2.08 -3.02 -3.57
C VAL A 208 1.89 -2.40 -4.95
N VAL A 209 2.72 -2.81 -5.91
CA VAL A 209 2.56 -2.44 -7.31
C VAL A 209 1.27 -3.07 -7.84
N SER A 210 0.39 -2.24 -8.37
CA SER A 210 -1.02 -2.54 -8.62
C SER A 210 -1.44 -2.09 -10.02
N ALA A 211 -2.38 -2.81 -10.64
CA ALA A 211 -2.94 -2.47 -11.95
C ALA A 211 -4.12 -1.50 -11.84
N CYS A 212 -4.18 -0.53 -12.76
CA CYS A 212 -5.32 0.37 -12.96
C CYS A 212 -5.81 0.34 -14.42
N PRO A 213 -6.48 -0.76 -14.87
CA PRO A 213 -6.81 -0.96 -16.28
C PRO A 213 -7.62 0.21 -16.88
N THR A 214 -8.63 0.68 -16.16
CA THR A 214 -9.54 1.73 -16.64
C THR A 214 -8.81 3.03 -17.00
N ASN A 215 -7.96 3.53 -16.09
CA ASN A 215 -7.28 4.81 -16.35
C ASN A 215 -6.01 4.66 -17.20
N TRP A 216 -5.51 3.44 -17.37
CA TRP A 216 -4.43 3.15 -18.32
C TRP A 216 -4.97 2.89 -19.73
N GLY A 217 -6.31 2.78 -19.92
CA GLY A 217 -6.93 2.44 -21.20
C GLY A 217 -6.61 1.03 -21.69
N MET A 218 -6.44 0.09 -20.76
CA MET A 218 -6.01 -1.28 -21.02
C MET A 218 -7.08 -2.29 -20.60
N THR A 219 -7.11 -3.45 -21.25
CA THR A 219 -7.84 -4.59 -20.70
C THR A 219 -7.18 -5.07 -19.40
N PRO A 220 -7.91 -5.79 -18.52
CA PRO A 220 -7.32 -6.33 -17.29
C PRO A 220 -6.05 -7.14 -17.52
N GLN A 221 -6.00 -7.95 -18.57
CA GLN A 221 -4.83 -8.75 -18.89
C GLN A 221 -3.65 -7.90 -19.35
N GLN A 222 -3.87 -6.96 -20.26
CA GLN A 222 -2.82 -6.02 -20.70
C GLN A 222 -2.26 -5.22 -19.54
N ALA A 223 -3.12 -4.82 -18.59
CA ALA A 223 -2.66 -4.08 -17.42
C ALA A 223 -1.76 -4.93 -16.50
N LEU A 224 -2.04 -6.24 -16.34
CA LEU A 224 -1.16 -7.14 -15.57
C LEU A 224 0.17 -7.37 -16.30
N GLU A 225 0.16 -7.48 -17.64
CA GLU A 225 1.35 -7.58 -18.46
C GLU A 225 2.19 -6.30 -18.40
N TRP A 226 1.54 -5.12 -18.43
CA TRP A 226 2.21 -3.82 -18.31
C TRP A 226 2.83 -3.62 -16.90
N VAL A 227 2.22 -4.16 -15.85
CA VAL A 227 2.89 -4.21 -14.54
C VAL A 227 4.22 -4.96 -14.64
N GLU A 228 4.24 -6.11 -15.31
CA GLU A 228 5.45 -6.92 -15.46
C GLU A 228 6.51 -6.25 -16.35
N SER A 229 6.09 -5.71 -17.52
CA SER A 229 7.01 -5.19 -18.54
C SER A 229 7.55 -3.80 -18.26
N ASP A 230 6.74 -2.93 -17.61
CA ASP A 230 7.04 -1.51 -17.47
C ASP A 230 7.18 -1.08 -16.00
N MET A 231 6.21 -1.46 -15.13
CA MET A 231 6.26 -1.01 -13.75
C MET A 231 7.36 -1.69 -12.93
N LEU A 232 7.49 -3.01 -13.02
CA LEU A 232 8.48 -3.74 -12.21
C LEU A 232 9.94 -3.44 -12.57
N PRO A 233 10.31 -3.16 -13.83
CA PRO A 233 11.65 -2.65 -14.15
C PRO A 233 11.96 -1.29 -13.50
N TYR A 234 10.97 -0.41 -13.38
CA TYR A 234 11.12 0.90 -12.74
C TYR A 234 10.97 0.83 -11.22
N TYR A 235 10.05 0.03 -10.73
CA TYR A 235 9.76 -0.24 -9.31
C TYR A 235 10.08 -1.70 -8.97
N PRO A 236 11.37 -2.09 -8.86
CA PRO A 236 11.74 -3.47 -8.59
C PRO A 236 11.14 -3.97 -7.28
N ILE A 237 10.61 -5.18 -7.29
CA ILE A 237 10.14 -5.83 -6.06
C ILE A 237 11.32 -6.27 -5.20
N GLY A 238 11.20 -6.16 -3.88
CA GLY A 238 12.26 -6.53 -2.96
C GLY A 238 12.07 -5.98 -1.57
N VAL A 239 12.97 -6.40 -0.68
CA VAL A 239 13.08 -5.85 0.68
C VAL A 239 14.14 -4.75 0.65
N TYR A 240 13.75 -3.54 0.96
CA TYR A 240 14.61 -2.35 0.97
C TYR A 240 15.21 -2.09 2.35
N LYS A 241 14.48 -2.47 3.40
CA LYS A 241 14.94 -2.43 4.78
C LYS A 241 14.31 -3.53 5.60
N ASP A 242 15.10 -4.21 6.43
CA ASP A 242 14.66 -5.20 7.40
C ASP A 242 15.66 -5.22 8.55
N ARG A 243 15.36 -4.47 9.61
CA ARG A 243 16.27 -4.33 10.75
C ARG A 243 16.40 -5.61 11.59
N THR A 244 15.34 -6.43 11.61
CA THR A 244 15.39 -7.72 12.31
C THR A 244 16.35 -8.67 11.61
N ALA A 245 16.22 -8.83 10.29
CA ALA A 245 17.11 -9.70 9.52
C ALA A 245 18.57 -9.20 9.55
N ALA A 246 18.79 -7.89 9.49
CA ALA A 246 20.14 -7.33 9.61
C ALA A 246 20.80 -7.63 10.95
N LYS A 247 20.05 -7.57 12.08
CA LYS A 247 20.56 -7.92 13.42
C LYS A 247 20.84 -9.40 13.58
N GLU A 248 20.08 -10.28 12.92
CA GLU A 248 20.31 -11.72 12.93
C GLU A 248 21.54 -12.10 12.12
N ALA A 249 21.79 -11.43 10.99
CA ALA A 249 22.96 -11.65 10.14
C ALA A 249 24.28 -11.12 10.75
N SER A 250 24.21 -10.26 11.78
CA SER A 250 25.38 -9.67 12.46
C SER A 250 25.77 -10.40 13.76
N LYS A 251 25.04 -11.46 14.11
CA LYS A 251 25.33 -12.37 15.22
C LYS A 251 26.02 -13.64 14.73
#